data_6109e103b2422ef2d9530f433d70e40c
#
_entry.id   6109e103b2422ef2d9530f433d70e40c
#
_cell.length_a   1.000
_cell.length_b   1.000
_cell.length_c   1.000
_cell.angle_alpha   90.00
_cell.angle_beta   90.00
_cell.angle_gamma   90.00
#
_symmetry.space_group_name_H-M   'P 1'
#
loop_
_entity.id
_entity.type
_entity.pdbx_description
1 polymer ?
#
loop_
_entity_poly.entity_id
_entity_poly.type
_entity_poly.pdbx_seq_one_letter_code
_entity_poly.pdbx_strand_id
1 'polypeptide(L)'
;ALGDAIGGLNGTAALLSALWHKQKTGQGQFVDLSQVECLIPLGAEGVLHQSVHNSPPPRTGNDHPDFTPHGVYPCQGEDQWILIQVMSEVQWHALQSLCTELSEFGAIKRRLEQRSVLNKTLAQWTTKQQSSVLMRQLQSLGITAATLSNGIDLLEDEQHKARGYMQWLDCAFVGNQPHP
;
A
#
# COMPACT_ATOMS: atom_id res chain seq x y z
N ALA A 1 2.03 -15.08 -2.07
CA ALA A 1 3.05 -14.31 -2.78
C ALA A 1 4.03 -13.57 -1.85
N LEU A 2 3.57 -12.75 -0.87
CA LEU A 2 4.50 -12.02 0.02
C LEU A 2 5.42 -12.97 0.81
N GLY A 3 4.89 -14.08 1.32
CA GLY A 3 5.66 -15.08 2.07
C GLY A 3 6.82 -15.68 1.28
N ASP A 4 6.60 -15.97 0.00
CA ASP A 4 7.62 -16.53 -0.87
C ASP A 4 8.77 -15.55 -1.11
N ALA A 5 8.44 -14.27 -1.37
CA ALA A 5 9.44 -13.23 -1.57
C ALA A 5 10.29 -13.00 -0.31
N ILE A 6 9.65 -12.91 0.87
CA ILE A 6 10.35 -12.72 2.15
C ILE A 6 11.18 -13.95 2.52
N GLY A 7 10.62 -15.16 2.32
CA GLY A 7 11.35 -16.41 2.53
C GLY A 7 12.57 -16.51 1.63
N GLY A 8 12.43 -16.19 0.34
CA GLY A 8 13.54 -16.16 -0.61
C GLY A 8 14.63 -15.16 -0.26
N LEU A 9 14.26 -13.95 0.16
CA LEU A 9 15.20 -12.91 0.60
C LEU A 9 16.00 -13.36 1.84
N ASN A 10 15.30 -13.84 2.87
CA ASN A 10 15.95 -14.34 4.08
C ASN A 10 16.79 -15.58 3.82
N GLY A 11 16.30 -16.51 2.96
CA GLY A 11 17.05 -17.69 2.55
C GLY A 11 18.36 -17.34 1.83
N THR A 12 18.30 -16.35 0.94
CA THR A 12 19.50 -15.85 0.23
C THR A 12 20.48 -15.24 1.23
N ALA A 13 20.02 -14.41 2.17
CA ALA A 13 20.88 -13.82 3.19
C ALA A 13 21.53 -14.90 4.08
N ALA A 14 20.78 -15.90 4.51
CA ALA A 14 21.28 -17.02 5.30
C ALA A 14 22.32 -17.85 4.54
N LEU A 15 22.06 -18.14 3.24
CA LEU A 15 22.99 -18.86 2.39
C LEU A 15 24.31 -18.11 2.18
N LEU A 16 24.23 -16.80 1.91
CA LEU A 16 25.43 -15.95 1.77
C LEU A 16 26.23 -15.89 3.08
N SER A 17 25.55 -15.82 4.22
CA SER A 17 26.19 -15.86 5.55
C SER A 17 26.90 -17.19 5.78
N ALA A 18 26.27 -18.31 5.41
CA ALA A 18 26.88 -19.65 5.51
C ALA A 18 28.09 -19.82 4.58
N LEU A 19 28.02 -19.30 3.35
CA LEU A 19 29.15 -19.29 2.41
C LEU A 19 30.30 -18.44 2.91
N TRP A 20 30.03 -17.25 3.46
CA TRP A 20 31.02 -16.38 4.07
C TRP A 20 31.72 -17.10 5.24
N HIS A 21 30.94 -17.73 6.13
CA HIS A 21 31.52 -18.53 7.25
C HIS A 21 32.45 -19.64 6.72
N LYS A 22 32.00 -20.43 5.72
CA LYS A 22 32.82 -21.46 5.10
C LYS A 22 34.09 -20.91 4.49
N GLN A 23 34.05 -19.76 3.84
CA GLN A 23 35.24 -19.12 3.26
C GLN A 23 36.26 -18.72 4.34
N LYS A 24 35.80 -18.28 5.52
CA LYS A 24 36.66 -17.85 6.62
C LYS A 24 37.22 -19.00 7.46
N THR A 25 36.44 -20.05 7.66
CA THR A 25 36.75 -21.12 8.61
C THR A 25 37.07 -22.48 7.96
N GLY A 26 36.73 -22.66 6.68
CA GLY A 26 36.75 -23.94 5.98
C GLY A 26 35.57 -24.88 6.33
N GLN A 27 34.72 -24.49 7.31
CA GLN A 27 33.63 -25.32 7.80
C GLN A 27 32.30 -24.92 7.17
N GLY A 28 31.60 -25.89 6.59
CA GLY A 28 30.22 -25.73 6.13
C GLY A 28 29.22 -25.83 7.28
N GLN A 29 27.99 -25.40 7.04
CA GLN A 29 26.92 -25.52 8.04
C GLN A 29 25.58 -25.83 7.33
N PHE A 30 24.68 -26.44 8.05
CA PHE A 30 23.30 -26.63 7.64
C PHE A 30 22.48 -25.41 8.04
N VAL A 31 21.61 -24.94 7.15
CA VAL A 31 20.69 -23.81 7.40
C VAL A 31 19.28 -24.36 7.29
N ASP A 32 18.55 -24.28 8.41
CA ASP A 32 17.12 -24.51 8.46
C ASP A 32 16.39 -23.17 8.55
N LEU A 33 15.42 -22.92 7.65
CA LEU A 33 14.75 -21.65 7.54
C LEU A 33 13.24 -21.86 7.41
N SER A 34 12.48 -21.30 8.34
CA SER A 34 11.03 -21.26 8.29
C SER A 34 10.55 -19.98 7.60
N GLN A 35 9.83 -20.12 6.48
CA GLN A 35 9.20 -18.98 5.80
C GLN A 35 8.22 -18.22 6.70
N VAL A 36 7.47 -18.95 7.54
CA VAL A 36 6.49 -18.34 8.46
C VAL A 36 7.20 -17.48 9.50
N GLU A 37 8.30 -17.97 10.07
CA GLU A 37 9.08 -17.19 11.05
C GLU A 37 9.72 -15.95 10.43
N CYS A 38 10.10 -16.00 9.15
CA CYS A 38 10.58 -14.83 8.42
C CYS A 38 9.50 -13.73 8.27
N LEU A 39 8.21 -14.09 8.34
CA LEU A 39 7.10 -13.14 8.26
C LEU A 39 6.72 -12.50 9.59
N ILE A 40 7.06 -13.13 10.73
CA ILE A 40 6.68 -12.64 12.06
C ILE A 40 7.10 -11.18 12.30
N PRO A 41 8.34 -10.75 11.94
CA PRO A 41 8.74 -9.35 12.11
C PRO A 41 7.86 -8.35 11.35
N LEU A 42 7.29 -8.74 10.20
CA LEU A 42 6.37 -7.88 9.45
C LEU A 42 4.99 -7.78 10.11
N GLY A 43 4.62 -8.78 10.91
CA GLY A 43 3.40 -8.81 11.72
C GLY A 43 3.60 -8.42 13.19
N ALA A 44 4.75 -7.81 13.53
CA ALA A 44 5.14 -7.53 14.91
C ALA A 44 4.09 -6.71 15.68
N GLU A 45 3.44 -5.75 15.03
CA GLU A 45 2.36 -4.94 15.63
C GLU A 45 1.21 -5.82 16.13
N GLY A 46 0.78 -6.79 15.31
CA GLY A 46 -0.27 -7.75 15.71
C GLY A 46 0.13 -8.64 16.88
N VAL A 47 1.40 -9.09 16.90
CA VAL A 47 1.96 -9.89 17.99
C VAL A 47 2.02 -9.07 19.29
N LEU A 48 2.48 -7.82 19.20
CA LEU A 48 2.54 -6.90 20.34
C LEU A 48 1.14 -6.59 20.86
N HIS A 49 0.18 -6.29 19.97
CA HIS A 49 -1.21 -6.05 20.36
C HIS A 49 -1.78 -7.25 21.14
N GLN A 50 -1.61 -8.47 20.63
CA GLN A 50 -2.04 -9.69 21.32
C GLN A 50 -1.37 -9.81 22.68
N SER A 51 -0.08 -9.53 22.78
CA SER A 51 0.68 -9.64 24.04
C SER A 51 0.21 -8.65 25.10
N VAL A 52 -0.13 -7.41 24.69
CA VAL A 52 -0.56 -6.34 25.60
C VAL A 52 -2.03 -6.46 25.99
N HIS A 53 -2.90 -6.76 25.01
CA HIS A 53 -4.36 -6.74 25.21
C HIS A 53 -5.00 -8.11 25.42
N ASN A 54 -4.21 -9.18 25.30
CA ASN A 54 -4.68 -10.59 25.36
C ASN A 54 -5.83 -10.86 24.37
N SER A 55 -5.84 -10.16 23.24
CA SER A 55 -6.84 -10.29 22.18
C SER A 55 -6.20 -9.99 20.82
N PRO A 56 -6.63 -10.66 19.74
CA PRO A 56 -6.11 -10.33 18.41
C PRO A 56 -6.50 -8.91 18.01
N PRO A 57 -5.68 -8.22 17.18
CA PRO A 57 -6.04 -6.91 16.66
C PRO A 57 -7.33 -7.00 15.83
N PRO A 58 -8.19 -5.97 15.87
CA PRO A 58 -9.40 -5.94 15.07
C PRO A 58 -9.06 -5.90 13.57
N ARG A 59 -9.95 -6.46 12.75
CA ARG A 59 -9.87 -6.30 11.30
C ARG A 59 -10.43 -4.95 10.91
N THR A 60 -9.58 -4.05 10.46
CA THR A 60 -9.96 -2.66 10.12
C THR A 60 -10.16 -2.43 8.62
N GLY A 61 -9.78 -3.40 7.77
CA GLY A 61 -9.77 -3.18 6.33
C GLY A 61 -8.83 -2.02 5.97
N ASN A 62 -9.38 -1.02 5.29
CA ASN A 62 -8.63 0.20 4.94
C ASN A 62 -8.77 1.33 5.99
N ASP A 63 -9.54 1.11 7.05
CA ASP A 63 -9.74 2.11 8.09
C ASP A 63 -8.52 2.26 9.00
N HIS A 64 -8.23 3.50 9.39
CA HIS A 64 -7.21 3.80 10.39
C HIS A 64 -7.88 4.17 11.72
N PRO A 65 -7.32 3.78 12.89
CA PRO A 65 -7.94 4.08 14.19
C PRO A 65 -8.06 5.57 14.47
N ASP A 66 -7.07 6.37 14.07
CA ASP A 66 -6.94 7.77 14.45
C ASP A 66 -7.27 8.77 13.34
N PHE A 67 -7.36 8.31 12.07
CA PHE A 67 -7.52 9.18 10.90
C PHE A 67 -8.70 8.76 10.03
N THR A 68 -9.38 9.78 9.48
CA THR A 68 -10.44 9.59 8.49
C THR A 68 -10.67 10.91 7.72
N PRO A 69 -10.88 10.89 6.39
CA PRO A 69 -10.91 9.69 5.53
C PRO A 69 -9.55 9.02 5.38
N HIS A 70 -9.59 7.71 5.35
CA HIS A 70 -8.44 6.83 5.09
C HIS A 70 -8.97 5.59 4.40
N GLY A 71 -8.80 5.49 3.09
CA GLY A 71 -9.42 4.39 2.35
C GLY A 71 -9.23 4.48 0.85
N VAL A 72 -9.91 3.56 0.17
CA VAL A 72 -9.95 3.44 -1.29
C VAL A 72 -11.39 3.74 -1.74
N TYR A 73 -11.52 4.61 -2.73
CA TYR A 73 -12.80 5.12 -3.20
C TYR A 73 -12.94 4.91 -4.70
N PRO A 74 -14.15 4.55 -5.19
CA PRO A 74 -14.38 4.38 -6.62
C PRO A 74 -14.30 5.72 -7.35
N CYS A 75 -13.78 5.69 -8.57
CA CYS A 75 -13.73 6.82 -9.48
C CYS A 75 -14.57 6.60 -10.74
N GLN A 76 -14.60 7.59 -11.61
CA GLN A 76 -15.28 7.50 -12.91
C GLN A 76 -14.60 6.44 -13.80
N GLY A 77 -15.37 5.53 -14.38
CA GLY A 77 -14.91 4.45 -15.25
C GLY A 77 -15.08 3.07 -14.62
N GLU A 78 -14.77 2.03 -15.38
CA GLU A 78 -14.80 0.67 -14.90
C GLU A 78 -13.49 0.36 -14.14
N ASP A 79 -13.62 -0.21 -12.95
CA ASP A 79 -12.51 -0.61 -12.05
C ASP A 79 -11.47 0.51 -11.80
N GLN A 80 -11.96 1.76 -11.71
CA GLN A 80 -11.13 2.93 -11.42
C GLN A 80 -11.25 3.31 -9.95
N TRP A 81 -10.12 3.40 -9.27
CA TRP A 81 -10.05 3.61 -7.82
C TRP A 81 -8.98 4.63 -7.45
N ILE A 82 -9.21 5.32 -6.35
CA ILE A 82 -8.25 6.23 -5.74
C ILE A 82 -8.11 5.95 -4.24
N LEU A 83 -6.87 5.87 -3.76
CA LEU A 83 -6.55 5.91 -2.34
C LEU A 83 -6.51 7.38 -1.90
N ILE A 84 -7.16 7.70 -0.78
CA ILE A 84 -7.11 9.03 -0.15
C ILE A 84 -6.85 8.85 1.34
N GLN A 85 -5.85 9.59 1.86
CA GLN A 85 -5.52 9.64 3.29
C GLN A 85 -5.47 11.08 3.76
N VAL A 86 -6.21 11.38 4.82
CA VAL A 86 -6.20 12.69 5.48
C VAL A 86 -5.74 12.50 6.93
N MET A 87 -4.53 12.96 7.22
CA MET A 87 -3.85 12.73 8.50
C MET A 87 -3.70 14.02 9.32
N SER A 88 -4.17 15.16 8.81
CA SER A 88 -4.12 16.45 9.51
C SER A 88 -5.33 17.31 9.21
N GLU A 89 -5.60 18.30 10.09
CA GLU A 89 -6.68 19.26 9.87
C GLU A 89 -6.42 20.18 8.65
N VAL A 90 -5.16 20.45 8.34
CA VAL A 90 -4.80 21.21 7.13
C VAL A 90 -5.24 20.45 5.88
N GLN A 91 -4.93 19.15 5.79
CA GLN A 91 -5.38 18.30 4.69
C GLN A 91 -6.90 18.15 4.66
N TRP A 92 -7.54 18.09 5.83
CA TRP A 92 -8.99 18.02 5.93
C TRP A 92 -9.66 19.27 5.35
N HIS A 93 -9.22 20.46 5.72
CA HIS A 93 -9.75 21.71 5.17
C HIS A 93 -9.48 21.84 3.67
N ALA A 94 -8.32 21.39 3.22
CA ALA A 94 -8.01 21.34 1.78
C ALA A 94 -8.96 20.39 1.03
N LEU A 95 -9.29 19.21 1.59
CA LEU A 95 -10.26 18.29 0.99
C LEU A 95 -11.67 18.90 0.96
N GLN A 96 -12.10 19.56 2.05
CA GLN A 96 -13.40 20.24 2.12
C GLN A 96 -13.53 21.33 1.05
N SER A 97 -12.45 22.02 0.69
CA SER A 97 -12.48 23.04 -0.37
C SER A 97 -12.77 22.46 -1.76
N LEU A 98 -12.49 21.18 -1.96
CA LEU A 98 -12.79 20.47 -3.21
C LEU A 98 -14.15 19.75 -3.16
N CYS A 99 -14.51 19.19 -2.02
CA CYS A 99 -15.74 18.46 -1.80
C CYS A 99 -16.55 19.15 -0.70
N THR A 100 -17.43 20.07 -1.11
CA THR A 100 -18.21 20.92 -0.20
C THR A 100 -19.20 20.12 0.64
N GLU A 101 -19.62 18.94 0.17
CA GLU A 101 -20.48 18.01 0.89
C GLU A 101 -19.86 17.52 2.20
N LEU A 102 -18.53 17.60 2.31
CA LEU A 102 -17.81 17.25 3.53
C LEU A 102 -17.84 18.32 4.62
N SER A 103 -18.41 19.49 4.35
CA SER A 103 -18.49 20.60 5.33
C SER A 103 -19.32 20.26 6.58
N GLU A 104 -20.23 19.28 6.48
CA GLU A 104 -21.04 18.79 7.60
C GLU A 104 -20.21 18.05 8.67
N PHE A 105 -19.07 17.50 8.27
CA PHE A 105 -18.20 16.73 9.17
C PHE A 105 -17.18 17.66 9.81
N GLY A 106 -17.33 17.88 11.11
CA GLY A 106 -16.48 18.80 11.87
C GLY A 106 -15.13 18.21 12.29
N ALA A 107 -14.78 18.33 13.59
CA ALA A 107 -13.53 17.85 14.15
C ALA A 107 -13.33 16.33 13.99
N ILE A 108 -12.07 15.89 14.08
CA ILE A 108 -11.66 14.48 13.85
C ILE A 108 -12.49 13.46 14.64
N LYS A 109 -12.81 13.75 15.90
CA LYS A 109 -13.63 12.86 16.73
C LYS A 109 -14.98 12.56 16.08
N ARG A 110 -15.67 13.60 15.61
CA ARG A 110 -16.97 13.46 14.94
C ARG A 110 -16.82 12.72 13.61
N ARG A 111 -15.76 12.99 12.87
CA ARG A 111 -15.46 12.28 11.60
C ARG A 111 -15.27 10.78 11.86
N LEU A 112 -14.52 10.41 12.91
CA LEU A 112 -14.32 9.00 13.28
C LEU A 112 -15.64 8.32 13.67
N GLU A 113 -16.50 8.99 14.44
CA GLU A 113 -17.82 8.49 14.83
C GLU A 113 -18.75 8.31 13.62
N GLN A 114 -18.66 9.20 12.64
CA GLN A 114 -19.49 9.21 11.42
C GLN A 114 -18.77 8.65 10.19
N ARG A 115 -17.68 7.90 10.37
CA ARG A 115 -16.79 7.38 9.30
C ARG A 115 -17.55 6.73 8.14
N SER A 116 -18.54 5.90 8.44
CA SER A 116 -19.32 5.20 7.41
C SER A 116 -20.07 6.17 6.51
N VAL A 117 -20.66 7.22 7.08
CA VAL A 117 -21.41 8.25 6.33
C VAL A 117 -20.41 9.09 5.52
N LEU A 118 -19.32 9.53 6.15
CA LEU A 118 -18.27 10.29 5.50
C LEU A 118 -17.69 9.53 4.30
N ASN A 119 -17.36 8.25 4.46
CA ASN A 119 -16.82 7.43 3.38
C ASN A 119 -17.83 7.26 2.21
N LYS A 120 -19.13 7.15 2.51
CA LYS A 120 -20.17 7.12 1.47
C LYS A 120 -20.27 8.44 0.71
N THR A 121 -20.27 9.57 1.42
CA THR A 121 -20.30 10.91 0.81
C THR A 121 -19.09 11.11 -0.09
N LEU A 122 -17.90 10.76 0.40
CA LEU A 122 -16.66 10.85 -0.38
C LEU A 122 -16.69 9.94 -1.62
N ALA A 123 -17.16 8.69 -1.48
CA ALA A 123 -17.30 7.77 -2.60
C ALA A 123 -18.25 8.29 -3.68
N GLN A 124 -19.37 8.92 -3.30
CA GLN A 124 -20.30 9.53 -4.24
C GLN A 124 -19.69 10.70 -5.00
N TRP A 125 -18.80 11.45 -4.35
CA TRP A 125 -18.09 12.54 -4.98
C TRP A 125 -16.98 12.05 -5.92
N THR A 126 -16.14 11.09 -5.46
CA THR A 126 -15.02 10.54 -6.25
C THR A 126 -15.50 9.78 -7.49
N THR A 127 -16.65 9.09 -7.43
CA THR A 127 -17.24 8.36 -8.58
C THR A 127 -17.47 9.26 -9.81
N LYS A 128 -17.58 10.57 -9.61
CA LYS A 128 -17.75 11.55 -10.69
C LYS A 128 -16.42 12.09 -11.24
N GLN A 129 -15.28 11.67 -10.69
CA GLN A 129 -13.97 12.21 -10.96
C GLN A 129 -13.09 11.18 -11.68
N GLN A 130 -12.26 11.64 -12.60
CA GLN A 130 -11.18 10.81 -13.17
C GLN A 130 -10.07 10.62 -12.14
N SER A 131 -9.69 9.37 -11.86
CA SER A 131 -8.75 9.00 -10.80
C SER A 131 -7.40 9.73 -10.89
N SER A 132 -6.80 9.78 -12.09
CA SER A 132 -5.50 10.42 -12.31
C SER A 132 -5.52 11.95 -12.20
N VAL A 133 -6.63 12.58 -12.58
CA VAL A 133 -6.82 14.04 -12.46
C VAL A 133 -7.01 14.39 -10.99
N LEU A 134 -7.90 13.67 -10.32
CA LEU A 134 -8.18 13.87 -8.89
C LEU A 134 -6.92 13.63 -8.04
N MET A 135 -6.13 12.59 -8.33
CA MET A 135 -4.87 12.32 -7.64
C MET A 135 -3.94 13.53 -7.70
N ARG A 136 -3.68 14.08 -8.90
CA ARG A 136 -2.80 15.25 -9.05
C ARG A 136 -3.33 16.46 -8.30
N GLN A 137 -4.65 16.69 -8.34
CA GLN A 137 -5.29 17.79 -7.64
C GLN A 137 -5.15 17.66 -6.12
N LEU A 138 -5.41 16.47 -5.56
CA LEU A 138 -5.24 16.20 -4.13
C LEU A 138 -3.78 16.35 -3.69
N GLN A 139 -2.84 15.80 -4.45
CA GLN A 139 -1.41 15.91 -4.18
C GLN A 139 -0.92 17.36 -4.21
N SER A 140 -1.41 18.19 -5.13
CA SER A 140 -1.06 19.62 -5.20
C SER A 140 -1.50 20.40 -3.96
N LEU A 141 -2.49 19.90 -3.23
CA LEU A 141 -2.97 20.44 -1.97
C LEU A 141 -2.34 19.77 -0.73
N GLY A 142 -1.32 18.93 -0.94
CA GLY A 142 -0.63 18.22 0.14
C GLY A 142 -1.42 17.05 0.73
N ILE A 143 -2.49 16.60 0.07
CA ILE A 143 -3.27 15.43 0.50
C ILE A 143 -2.64 14.17 -0.09
N THR A 144 -2.43 13.15 0.73
CA THR A 144 -1.93 11.86 0.26
C THR A 144 -2.99 11.17 -0.58
N ALA A 145 -2.70 10.97 -1.85
CA ALA A 145 -3.57 10.27 -2.78
C ALA A 145 -2.76 9.50 -3.83
N ALA A 146 -3.28 8.36 -4.26
CA ALA A 146 -2.70 7.54 -5.33
C ALA A 146 -3.81 6.82 -6.09
N THR A 147 -3.66 6.66 -7.40
CA THR A 147 -4.51 5.77 -8.19
C THR A 147 -4.15 4.31 -7.90
N LEU A 148 -5.12 3.41 -7.96
CA LEU A 148 -4.83 1.98 -7.97
C LEU A 148 -4.54 1.57 -9.41
N SER A 149 -3.34 1.03 -9.61
CA SER A 149 -2.86 0.60 -10.92
C SER A 149 -3.02 -0.90 -11.10
N ASN A 150 -3.52 -1.31 -12.25
CA ASN A 150 -3.48 -2.71 -12.68
C ASN A 150 -2.13 -3.03 -13.37
N GLY A 151 -1.95 -4.29 -13.82
CA GLY A 151 -0.70 -4.71 -14.46
C GLY A 151 -0.35 -3.94 -15.74
N ILE A 152 -1.36 -3.49 -16.49
CA ILE A 152 -1.17 -2.71 -17.73
C ILE A 152 -0.74 -1.28 -17.37
N ASP A 153 -1.40 -0.68 -16.37
CA ASP A 153 -1.08 0.68 -15.90
C ASP A 153 0.39 0.77 -15.42
N LEU A 154 0.93 -0.30 -14.80
CA LEU A 154 2.32 -0.34 -14.36
C LEU A 154 3.33 -0.29 -15.52
N LEU A 155 2.98 -0.80 -16.71
CA LEU A 155 3.83 -0.69 -17.90
C LEU A 155 3.90 0.75 -18.41
N GLU A 156 2.85 1.52 -18.20
CA GLU A 156 2.73 2.91 -18.62
C GLU A 156 3.14 3.92 -17.54
N ASP A 157 3.41 3.46 -16.32
CA ASP A 157 3.75 4.31 -15.18
C ASP A 157 5.02 5.14 -15.45
N GLU A 158 4.91 6.46 -15.26
CA GLU A 158 5.99 7.43 -15.54
C GLU A 158 7.23 7.18 -14.67
N GLN A 159 7.04 6.77 -13.40
CA GLN A 159 8.13 6.47 -12.48
C GLN A 159 8.86 5.19 -12.89
N HIS A 160 8.14 4.16 -13.31
CA HIS A 160 8.73 2.92 -13.81
C HIS A 160 9.52 3.18 -15.09
N LYS A 161 8.97 3.98 -16.02
CA LYS A 161 9.67 4.38 -17.26
C LYS A 161 10.92 5.20 -16.95
N ALA A 162 10.83 6.19 -16.08
CA ALA A 162 11.97 7.05 -15.71
C ALA A 162 13.11 6.26 -15.04
N ARG A 163 12.78 5.19 -14.32
CA ARG A 163 13.77 4.32 -13.66
C ARG A 163 14.29 3.18 -14.55
N GLY A 164 13.73 2.98 -15.73
CA GLY A 164 14.04 1.82 -16.58
C GLY A 164 13.71 0.50 -15.88
N TYR A 165 12.65 0.48 -15.06
CA TYR A 165 12.28 -0.67 -14.26
C TYR A 165 11.88 -1.86 -15.13
N MET A 166 11.10 -1.60 -16.19
CA MET A 166 10.71 -2.64 -17.16
C MET A 166 11.74 -2.75 -18.28
N GLN A 167 12.27 -3.95 -18.47
CA GLN A 167 13.14 -4.30 -19.58
C GLN A 167 12.38 -5.17 -20.57
N TRP A 168 12.53 -4.87 -21.87
CA TRP A 168 11.91 -5.67 -22.91
C TRP A 168 12.87 -6.75 -23.36
N LEU A 169 12.52 -8.01 -23.10
CA LEU A 169 13.33 -9.17 -23.44
C LEU A 169 12.66 -10.00 -24.52
N ASP A 170 13.45 -10.46 -25.50
CA ASP A 170 12.97 -11.39 -26.52
C ASP A 170 12.93 -12.80 -25.94
N CYS A 171 11.73 -13.30 -25.73
CA CYS A 171 11.46 -14.60 -25.12
C CYS A 171 11.10 -15.62 -26.22
N ALA A 172 11.77 -16.78 -26.23
CA ALA A 172 11.41 -17.86 -27.11
C ALA A 172 9.92 -18.22 -26.97
N PHE A 173 9.21 -18.39 -28.09
CA PHE A 173 7.79 -18.76 -28.21
C PHE A 173 6.76 -17.64 -27.93
N VAL A 174 7.07 -16.62 -27.15
CA VAL A 174 6.11 -15.53 -26.80
C VAL A 174 6.53 -14.15 -27.32
N GLY A 175 7.75 -14.06 -27.90
CA GLY A 175 8.26 -12.80 -28.46
C GLY A 175 8.73 -11.82 -27.40
N ASN A 176 8.72 -10.54 -27.76
CA ASN A 176 9.23 -9.46 -26.91
C ASN A 176 8.25 -9.18 -25.76
N GLN A 177 8.70 -9.38 -24.52
CA GLN A 177 7.89 -9.25 -23.31
C GLN A 177 8.54 -8.30 -22.30
N PRO A 178 7.74 -7.50 -21.53
CA PRO A 178 8.26 -6.68 -20.46
C PRO A 178 8.57 -7.52 -19.23
N HIS A 179 9.76 -7.31 -18.67
CA HIS A 179 10.23 -7.92 -17.43
C HIS A 179 10.70 -6.82 -16.47
N PRO A 180 10.39 -6.93 -15.15
CA PRO A 180 10.89 -6.02 -14.14
C PRO A 180 12.38 -6.21 -13.85
#